data_c4656f3776163bc1030d7baa3b3a970e
#
_entry.id   c4656f3776163bc1030d7baa3b3a970e
#
_cell.length_a   1.000
_cell.length_b   1.000
_cell.length_c   1.000
_cell.angle_alpha   90.00
_cell.angle_beta   90.00
_cell.angle_gamma   90.00
#
_symmetry.space_group_name_H-M   'P 1'
#
loop_
_entity.id
_entity.type
_entity.pdbx_description
1 polymer ?
#
loop_
_entity_poly.entity_id
_entity_poly.type
_entity_poly.pdbx_seq_one_letter_code
_entity_poly.pdbx_strand_id
1 'polypeptide(L)'
;MSANGKAYDMSLEGRVAIVTGAASGIGEEVARVYTANGAKVALVDFDKDRLSLVSKELSDTGAEVMEIFADVTEEDTVKKFFKDVHDKWGRIDVLVNSAGRDSLAPPLEKVTLEEWNKTIGPNLTAVFLCCREAFIYMEPQGGGRIINMGSSSTRVASGPGHSPYRASKHGMLGFSKNILLDGKEKGIGITVLNPSHVKTPMTEIIDKGLYDGDLEAYTDGWLDEAEKEHGIHAMCIDVENVGWLALYVATRSPDVTIPTISLYPTHKVHRYGMEV
;
A
#
# COMPACT_ATOMS: atom_id res chain seq x y z
N MET A 1 -18.56 18.57 -3.44
CA MET A 1 -19.84 18.80 -2.71
C MET A 1 -20.86 17.83 -3.26
N SER A 2 -21.69 17.20 -2.40
CA SER A 2 -22.83 16.41 -2.87
C SER A 2 -23.85 17.34 -3.55
N ALA A 3 -24.74 16.78 -4.37
CA ALA A 3 -25.82 17.55 -5.03
C ALA A 3 -26.68 18.39 -4.03
N ASN A 4 -26.60 18.10 -2.74
CA ASN A 4 -27.30 18.79 -1.66
C ASN A 4 -26.39 19.77 -0.89
N GLY A 5 -25.21 20.14 -1.40
CA GLY A 5 -24.29 21.11 -0.78
C GLY A 5 -23.52 20.58 0.45
N LYS A 6 -23.66 19.30 0.80
CA LYS A 6 -22.87 18.70 1.90
C LYS A 6 -21.49 18.32 1.39
N ALA A 7 -20.45 18.74 2.10
CA ALA A 7 -19.11 18.20 1.90
C ALA A 7 -19.11 16.68 2.19
N TYR A 8 -18.36 15.91 1.44
CA TYR A 8 -18.11 14.49 1.82
C TYR A 8 -17.38 14.48 3.17
N ASP A 9 -17.91 13.70 4.09
CA ASP A 9 -17.22 13.46 5.34
C ASP A 9 -16.00 12.58 5.08
N MET A 10 -14.83 13.15 5.35
CA MET A 10 -13.52 12.47 5.24
C MET A 10 -12.95 12.16 6.63
N SER A 11 -13.74 12.31 7.69
CA SER A 11 -13.32 12.03 9.05
C SER A 11 -13.17 10.55 9.32
N LEU A 12 -12.11 10.22 10.03
CA LEU A 12 -11.87 8.89 10.63
C LEU A 12 -11.98 8.96 12.17
N GLU A 13 -12.63 9.98 12.71
CA GLU A 13 -12.84 10.14 14.15
C GLU A 13 -13.45 8.87 14.75
N GLY A 14 -12.83 8.37 15.84
CA GLY A 14 -13.24 7.13 16.50
C GLY A 14 -12.95 5.83 15.73
N ARG A 15 -12.34 5.90 14.55
CA ARG A 15 -11.93 4.73 13.78
C ARG A 15 -10.52 4.29 14.11
N VAL A 16 -10.28 2.98 14.02
CA VAL A 16 -8.98 2.35 14.22
C VAL A 16 -8.47 1.80 12.90
N ALA A 17 -7.27 2.22 12.54
CA ALA A 17 -6.60 1.75 11.33
C ALA A 17 -5.31 1.00 11.66
N ILE A 18 -5.04 -0.08 10.92
CA ILE A 18 -3.74 -0.76 10.88
C ILE A 18 -3.09 -0.42 9.55
N VAL A 19 -1.87 0.08 9.58
CA VAL A 19 -1.08 0.41 8.39
C VAL A 19 0.23 -0.38 8.44
N THR A 20 0.42 -1.29 7.49
CA THR A 20 1.69 -2.02 7.34
C THR A 20 2.63 -1.28 6.39
N GLY A 21 3.95 -1.39 6.60
CA GLY A 21 4.93 -0.59 5.87
C GLY A 21 4.89 0.88 6.29
N ALA A 22 4.58 1.15 7.57
CA ALA A 22 4.32 2.49 8.08
C ALA A 22 5.58 3.32 8.38
N ALA A 23 6.77 2.74 8.29
CA ALA A 23 8.03 3.43 8.55
C ALA A 23 8.50 4.30 7.37
N SER A 24 7.93 4.17 6.17
CA SER A 24 8.38 4.94 5.01
C SER A 24 7.34 5.01 3.88
N GLY A 25 7.53 5.97 2.98
CA GLY A 25 6.83 6.05 1.70
C GLY A 25 5.31 6.11 1.82
N ILE A 26 4.60 5.27 1.05
CA ILE A 26 3.13 5.29 1.00
C ILE A 26 2.51 4.96 2.36
N GLY A 27 3.04 3.97 3.09
CA GLY A 27 2.50 3.58 4.39
C GLY A 27 2.64 4.68 5.43
N GLU A 28 3.79 5.34 5.49
CA GLU A 28 4.03 6.50 6.34
C GLU A 28 3.04 7.64 6.02
N GLU A 29 2.88 7.96 4.74
CA GLU A 29 1.98 9.04 4.33
C GLU A 29 0.51 8.72 4.63
N VAL A 30 0.07 7.49 4.40
CA VAL A 30 -1.28 7.05 4.79
C VAL A 30 -1.49 7.21 6.30
N ALA A 31 -0.50 6.85 7.11
CA ALA A 31 -0.58 7.01 8.55
C ALA A 31 -0.69 8.50 8.95
N ARG A 32 0.08 9.40 8.31
CA ARG A 32 0.00 10.85 8.51
C ARG A 32 -1.39 11.39 8.16
N VAL A 33 -1.89 11.05 6.99
CA VAL A 33 -3.22 11.50 6.53
C VAL A 33 -4.32 10.96 7.44
N TYR A 34 -4.24 9.69 7.86
CA TYR A 34 -5.27 9.09 8.71
C TYR A 34 -5.30 9.69 10.12
N THR A 35 -4.13 9.89 10.73
CA THR A 35 -4.04 10.53 12.04
C THR A 35 -4.50 11.99 12.01
N ALA A 36 -4.14 12.75 10.96
CA ALA A 36 -4.60 14.12 10.76
C ALA A 36 -6.13 14.23 10.58
N ASN A 37 -6.80 13.11 10.22
CA ASN A 37 -8.26 13.05 10.06
C ASN A 37 -8.94 12.26 11.20
N GLY A 38 -8.27 12.13 12.35
CA GLY A 38 -8.87 11.66 13.62
C GLY A 38 -8.81 10.15 13.85
N ALA A 39 -8.12 9.38 12.99
CA ALA A 39 -7.95 7.95 13.23
C ALA A 39 -6.97 7.66 14.37
N LYS A 40 -7.22 6.58 15.12
CA LYS A 40 -6.21 5.88 15.90
C LYS A 40 -5.46 4.93 14.97
N VAL A 41 -4.14 4.99 14.92
CA VAL A 41 -3.36 4.25 13.93
C VAL A 41 -2.33 3.32 14.56
N ALA A 42 -2.42 2.04 14.25
CA ALA A 42 -1.35 1.07 14.50
C ALA A 42 -0.36 1.11 13.34
N LEU A 43 0.85 1.53 13.64
CA LEU A 43 1.99 1.65 12.73
C LEU A 43 2.78 0.35 12.77
N VAL A 44 2.75 -0.43 11.69
CA VAL A 44 3.41 -1.74 11.65
C VAL A 44 4.54 -1.71 10.64
N ASP A 45 5.76 -2.01 11.08
CA ASP A 45 6.93 -2.13 10.21
C ASP A 45 8.01 -3.00 10.85
N PHE A 46 8.94 -3.50 10.04
CA PHE A 46 10.13 -4.24 10.51
C PHE A 46 11.35 -3.32 10.72
N ASP A 47 11.34 -2.09 10.19
CA ASP A 47 12.38 -1.07 10.43
C ASP A 47 12.05 -0.32 11.71
N LYS A 48 12.60 -0.82 12.81
CA LYS A 48 12.32 -0.30 14.15
C LYS A 48 12.72 1.17 14.31
N ASP A 49 13.88 1.55 13.79
CA ASP A 49 14.42 2.90 14.03
C ASP A 49 13.59 3.95 13.29
N ARG A 50 13.26 3.69 12.03
CA ARG A 50 12.40 4.58 11.26
C ARG A 50 10.97 4.60 11.79
N LEU A 51 10.44 3.45 12.18
CA LEU A 51 9.09 3.36 12.75
C LEU A 51 8.97 4.22 14.01
N SER A 52 9.97 4.16 14.90
CA SER A 52 9.99 4.99 16.12
C SER A 52 10.05 6.48 15.82
N LEU A 53 10.75 6.91 14.78
CA LEU A 53 10.77 8.31 14.35
C LEU A 53 9.37 8.76 13.88
N VAL A 54 8.73 7.99 12.99
CA VAL A 54 7.38 8.28 12.49
C VAL A 54 6.36 8.29 13.64
N SER A 55 6.43 7.29 14.52
CA SER A 55 5.56 7.20 15.70
C SER A 55 5.69 8.42 16.60
N LYS A 56 6.93 8.85 16.87
CA LYS A 56 7.18 10.04 17.66
C LYS A 56 6.63 11.30 17.00
N GLU A 57 6.92 11.52 15.72
CA GLU A 57 6.43 12.70 14.98
C GLU A 57 4.89 12.78 15.00
N LEU A 58 4.20 11.68 14.78
CA LEU A 58 2.74 11.64 14.83
C LEU A 58 2.21 11.88 16.25
N SER A 59 2.83 11.27 17.27
CA SER A 59 2.45 11.49 18.67
C SER A 59 2.65 12.95 19.11
N ASP A 60 3.69 13.62 18.63
CA ASP A 60 3.97 15.03 18.92
C ASP A 60 2.86 15.97 18.37
N THR A 61 2.09 15.54 17.37
CA THR A 61 0.88 16.25 16.90
C THR A 61 -0.36 16.03 17.76
N GLY A 62 -0.28 15.16 18.77
CA GLY A 62 -1.40 14.73 19.59
C GLY A 62 -2.18 13.53 19.03
N ALA A 63 -1.69 12.91 17.95
CA ALA A 63 -2.34 11.74 17.36
C ALA A 63 -2.20 10.49 18.27
N GLU A 64 -3.24 9.66 18.29
CA GLU A 64 -3.23 8.41 19.04
C GLU A 64 -2.67 7.28 18.15
N VAL A 65 -1.42 6.93 18.37
CA VAL A 65 -0.73 5.89 17.59
C VAL A 65 -0.27 4.72 18.47
N MET A 66 -0.02 3.59 17.83
CA MET A 66 0.58 2.40 18.43
C MET A 66 1.69 1.88 17.52
N GLU A 67 2.92 1.93 18.01
CA GLU A 67 4.09 1.40 17.32
C GLU A 67 4.15 -0.12 17.48
N ILE A 68 4.32 -0.83 16.37
CA ILE A 68 4.39 -2.29 16.32
C ILE A 68 5.55 -2.71 15.42
N PHE A 69 6.64 -3.14 16.05
CA PHE A 69 7.75 -3.75 15.35
C PHE A 69 7.42 -5.20 14.97
N ALA A 70 7.26 -5.47 13.69
CA ALA A 70 6.78 -6.76 13.22
C ALA A 70 7.22 -7.08 11.78
N ASP A 71 7.58 -8.32 11.53
CA ASP A 71 7.65 -8.89 10.19
C ASP A 71 6.26 -9.44 9.83
N VAL A 72 5.62 -8.81 8.85
CA VAL A 72 4.27 -9.17 8.39
C VAL A 72 4.22 -10.48 7.60
N THR A 73 5.37 -11.09 7.29
CA THR A 73 5.45 -12.39 6.64
C THR A 73 5.29 -13.54 7.65
N GLU A 74 5.39 -13.26 8.95
CA GLU A 74 5.31 -14.22 10.03
C GLU A 74 3.89 -14.31 10.59
N GLU A 75 3.23 -15.45 10.38
CA GLU A 75 1.81 -15.65 10.71
C GLU A 75 1.48 -15.36 12.18
N ASP A 76 2.27 -15.87 13.12
CA ASP A 76 2.02 -15.68 14.55
C ASP A 76 2.21 -14.22 14.97
N THR A 77 3.14 -13.53 14.33
CA THR A 77 3.37 -12.10 14.52
C THR A 77 2.16 -11.30 14.05
N VAL A 78 1.59 -11.65 12.89
CA VAL A 78 0.38 -11.00 12.36
C VAL A 78 -0.80 -11.20 13.31
N LYS A 79 -1.08 -12.44 13.73
CA LYS A 79 -2.13 -12.73 14.72
C LYS A 79 -1.96 -11.93 16.00
N LYS A 80 -0.72 -11.85 16.49
CA LYS A 80 -0.42 -11.14 17.72
C LYS A 80 -0.73 -9.65 17.60
N PHE A 81 -0.26 -8.96 16.58
CA PHE A 81 -0.48 -7.52 16.52
C PHE A 81 -1.95 -7.15 16.24
N PHE A 82 -2.70 -7.96 15.48
CA PHE A 82 -4.14 -7.75 15.35
C PHE A 82 -4.85 -7.85 16.69
N LYS A 83 -4.48 -8.85 17.49
CA LYS A 83 -5.00 -8.99 18.85
C LYS A 83 -4.63 -7.80 19.73
N ASP A 84 -3.38 -7.38 19.73
CA ASP A 84 -2.89 -6.27 20.55
C ASP A 84 -3.62 -4.95 20.21
N VAL A 85 -3.87 -4.68 18.92
CA VAL A 85 -4.63 -3.52 18.45
C VAL A 85 -6.08 -3.58 18.91
N HIS A 86 -6.71 -4.75 18.76
CA HIS A 86 -8.08 -4.94 19.20
C HIS A 86 -8.21 -4.85 20.72
N ASP A 87 -7.29 -5.43 21.48
CA ASP A 87 -7.29 -5.33 22.96
C ASP A 87 -7.16 -3.89 23.43
N LYS A 88 -6.37 -3.07 22.72
CA LYS A 88 -6.15 -1.65 23.05
C LYS A 88 -7.34 -0.76 22.74
N TRP A 89 -7.98 -0.95 21.58
CA TRP A 89 -8.98 0.00 21.06
C TRP A 89 -10.39 -0.59 20.84
N GLY A 90 -10.54 -1.91 20.98
CA GLY A 90 -11.82 -2.61 20.93
C GLY A 90 -12.41 -2.78 19.53
N ARG A 91 -11.70 -2.33 18.48
CA ARG A 91 -12.17 -2.40 17.09
C ARG A 91 -11.03 -2.29 16.09
N ILE A 92 -11.27 -2.68 14.84
CA ILE A 92 -10.38 -2.49 13.70
C ILE A 92 -11.24 -2.13 12.48
N ASP A 93 -11.21 -0.87 12.04
CA ASP A 93 -12.08 -0.36 10.99
C ASP A 93 -11.43 -0.39 9.60
N VAL A 94 -10.12 -0.14 9.57
CA VAL A 94 -9.38 -0.04 8.31
C VAL A 94 -8.09 -0.84 8.40
N LEU A 95 -7.81 -1.63 7.36
CA LEU A 95 -6.50 -2.24 7.13
C LEU A 95 -5.92 -1.66 5.86
N VAL A 96 -4.68 -1.16 5.93
CA VAL A 96 -3.89 -0.76 4.76
C VAL A 96 -2.67 -1.65 4.65
N ASN A 97 -2.66 -2.54 3.66
CA ASN A 97 -1.53 -3.37 3.31
C ASN A 97 -0.60 -2.59 2.36
N SER A 98 0.37 -1.87 2.94
CA SER A 98 1.36 -1.09 2.19
C SER A 98 2.78 -1.66 2.30
N ALA A 99 3.03 -2.59 3.22
CA ALA A 99 4.30 -3.31 3.27
C ALA A 99 4.58 -4.02 1.95
N GLY A 100 5.80 -3.87 1.44
CA GLY A 100 6.19 -4.49 0.19
C GLY A 100 7.56 -4.01 -0.26
N ARG A 101 8.10 -4.71 -1.26
CA ARG A 101 9.38 -4.35 -1.89
C ARG A 101 9.31 -4.59 -3.39
N ASP A 102 10.10 -3.85 -4.12
CA ASP A 102 10.34 -4.16 -5.53
C ASP A 102 11.32 -5.34 -5.66
N SER A 103 11.29 -6.03 -6.79
CA SER A 103 12.29 -7.01 -7.14
C SER A 103 13.22 -6.41 -8.19
N LEU A 104 14.44 -6.17 -7.80
CA LEU A 104 15.54 -5.92 -8.72
C LEU A 104 16.23 -7.27 -8.97
N ALA A 105 15.49 -8.21 -9.54
CA ALA A 105 15.96 -9.56 -9.75
C ALA A 105 16.83 -9.66 -11.01
N PRO A 106 17.79 -10.58 -11.07
CA PRO A 106 18.53 -10.88 -12.29
C PRO A 106 17.59 -11.45 -13.38
N PRO A 107 18.08 -11.69 -14.61
CA PRO A 107 17.31 -12.41 -15.61
C PRO A 107 16.72 -13.70 -15.08
N LEU A 108 15.54 -14.09 -15.58
CA LEU A 108 14.70 -15.14 -15.01
C LEU A 108 15.43 -16.44 -14.68
N GLU A 109 16.33 -16.87 -15.56
CA GLU A 109 17.10 -18.11 -15.40
C GLU A 109 18.12 -18.08 -14.24
N LYS A 110 18.35 -16.90 -13.65
CA LYS A 110 19.24 -16.66 -12.50
C LYS A 110 18.50 -16.32 -11.22
N VAL A 111 17.18 -16.13 -11.28
CA VAL A 111 16.36 -15.83 -10.09
C VAL A 111 16.35 -17.05 -9.18
N THR A 112 16.87 -16.90 -7.97
CA THR A 112 16.82 -17.95 -6.95
C THR A 112 15.44 -18.00 -6.29
N LEU A 113 15.10 -19.15 -5.69
CA LEU A 113 13.87 -19.26 -4.89
C LEU A 113 13.90 -18.31 -3.69
N GLU A 114 15.07 -18.04 -3.14
CA GLU A 114 15.23 -17.08 -2.05
C GLU A 114 14.84 -15.66 -2.49
N GLU A 115 15.37 -15.18 -3.61
CA GLU A 115 15.02 -13.85 -4.17
C GLU A 115 13.54 -13.76 -4.52
N TRP A 116 12.99 -14.82 -5.12
CA TRP A 116 11.55 -14.94 -5.36
C TRP A 116 10.76 -14.76 -4.06
N ASN A 117 11.09 -15.53 -3.02
CA ASN A 117 10.39 -15.49 -1.75
C ASN A 117 10.55 -14.16 -1.00
N LYS A 118 11.71 -13.49 -1.11
CA LYS A 118 11.92 -12.15 -0.57
C LYS A 118 10.92 -11.12 -1.12
N THR A 119 10.40 -11.33 -2.32
CA THR A 119 9.41 -10.45 -2.93
C THR A 119 7.98 -10.93 -2.71
N ILE A 120 7.72 -12.24 -2.91
CA ILE A 120 6.39 -12.82 -2.74
C ILE A 120 5.92 -12.74 -1.27
N GLY A 121 6.83 -12.96 -0.33
CA GLY A 121 6.52 -12.90 1.11
C GLY A 121 5.79 -11.61 1.49
N PRO A 122 6.44 -10.45 1.45
CA PRO A 122 5.82 -9.19 1.87
C PRO A 122 4.70 -8.72 0.93
N ASN A 123 4.82 -8.95 -0.39
CA ASN A 123 3.87 -8.39 -1.35
C ASN A 123 2.57 -9.19 -1.52
N LEU A 124 2.57 -10.48 -1.20
CA LEU A 124 1.42 -11.36 -1.42
C LEU A 124 1.06 -12.19 -0.19
N THR A 125 2.01 -12.93 0.40
CA THR A 125 1.73 -13.76 1.56
C THR A 125 1.30 -12.93 2.77
N ALA A 126 2.01 -11.84 3.06
CA ALA A 126 1.66 -10.92 4.14
C ALA A 126 0.27 -10.28 3.92
N VAL A 127 -0.06 -9.90 2.68
CA VAL A 127 -1.39 -9.37 2.34
C VAL A 127 -2.47 -10.40 2.66
N PHE A 128 -2.26 -11.67 2.30
CA PHE A 128 -3.18 -12.75 2.67
C PHE A 128 -3.33 -12.87 4.19
N LEU A 129 -2.22 -12.94 4.93
CA LEU A 129 -2.23 -13.08 6.39
C LEU A 129 -2.99 -11.94 7.07
N CYS A 130 -2.66 -10.70 6.71
CA CYS A 130 -3.31 -9.52 7.27
C CYS A 130 -4.80 -9.42 6.89
N CYS A 131 -5.17 -9.72 5.62
CA CYS A 131 -6.58 -9.75 5.21
C CYS A 131 -7.37 -10.81 5.99
N ARG A 132 -6.80 -11.99 6.19
CA ARG A 132 -7.46 -13.06 6.96
C ARG A 132 -7.74 -12.61 8.40
N GLU A 133 -6.76 -12.05 9.08
CA GLU A 133 -6.96 -11.53 10.44
C GLU A 133 -7.95 -10.35 10.45
N ALA A 134 -7.89 -9.45 9.47
CA ALA A 134 -8.86 -8.36 9.36
C ALA A 134 -10.31 -8.88 9.26
N PHE A 135 -10.57 -9.93 8.50
CA PHE A 135 -11.90 -10.55 8.43
C PHE A 135 -12.39 -11.04 9.80
N ILE A 136 -11.49 -11.67 10.59
CA ILE A 136 -11.83 -12.20 11.92
C ILE A 136 -12.33 -11.08 12.86
N TYR A 137 -11.70 -9.90 12.80
CA TYR A 137 -12.05 -8.78 13.68
C TYR A 137 -13.14 -7.87 13.09
N MET A 138 -13.18 -7.70 11.77
CA MET A 138 -14.15 -6.82 11.10
C MET A 138 -15.55 -7.41 11.01
N GLU A 139 -15.69 -8.71 10.77
CA GLU A 139 -17.00 -9.36 10.62
C GLU A 139 -17.88 -9.21 11.88
N PRO A 140 -17.42 -9.51 13.12
CA PRO A 140 -18.24 -9.37 14.31
C PRO A 140 -18.70 -7.94 14.61
N GLN A 141 -17.96 -6.93 14.16
CA GLN A 141 -18.31 -5.49 14.36
C GLN A 141 -19.19 -4.91 13.24
N GLY A 142 -19.57 -5.73 12.24
CA GLY A 142 -20.45 -5.34 11.14
C GLY A 142 -19.74 -4.80 9.90
N GLY A 143 -18.42 -4.97 9.80
CA GLY A 143 -17.67 -4.65 8.60
C GLY A 143 -16.42 -3.79 8.82
N GLY A 144 -15.80 -3.41 7.72
CA GLY A 144 -14.57 -2.62 7.68
C GLY A 144 -14.11 -2.31 6.26
N ARG A 145 -12.92 -1.75 6.15
CA ARG A 145 -12.28 -1.42 4.87
C ARG A 145 -10.87 -2.00 4.79
N ILE A 146 -10.58 -2.71 3.70
CA ILE A 146 -9.25 -3.24 3.40
C ILE A 146 -8.75 -2.56 2.13
N ILE A 147 -7.56 -1.95 2.21
CA ILE A 147 -6.89 -1.29 1.10
C ILE A 147 -5.57 -2.01 0.85
N ASN A 148 -5.45 -2.67 -0.29
CA ASN A 148 -4.24 -3.35 -0.71
C ASN A 148 -3.48 -2.48 -1.70
N MET A 149 -2.21 -2.13 -1.40
CA MET A 149 -1.36 -1.35 -2.30
C MET A 149 -0.90 -2.20 -3.47
N GLY A 150 -1.60 -2.03 -4.58
CA GLY A 150 -1.28 -2.61 -5.87
C GLY A 150 -0.13 -1.92 -6.58
N SER A 151 -0.20 -1.94 -7.89
CA SER A 151 0.72 -1.22 -8.77
C SER A 151 0.11 -1.11 -10.16
N SER A 152 0.43 -0.04 -10.88
CA SER A 152 0.16 0.08 -12.32
C SER A 152 0.83 -1.04 -13.13
N SER A 153 1.84 -1.68 -12.57
CA SER A 153 2.53 -2.83 -13.15
C SER A 153 1.62 -4.05 -13.44
N THR A 154 0.40 -4.09 -12.91
CA THR A 154 -0.60 -5.10 -13.26
C THR A 154 -1.22 -4.89 -14.64
N ARG A 155 -0.91 -3.82 -15.34
CA ARG A 155 -1.49 -3.50 -16.67
C ARG A 155 -0.50 -3.60 -17.81
N VAL A 156 0.78 -3.32 -17.57
CA VAL A 156 1.82 -3.30 -18.60
C VAL A 156 3.03 -4.13 -18.18
N ALA A 157 3.74 -4.71 -19.13
CA ALA A 157 5.03 -5.29 -18.87
C ALA A 157 6.06 -4.18 -18.67
N SER A 158 6.95 -4.27 -17.67
CA SER A 158 8.15 -3.47 -17.54
C SER A 158 9.37 -4.32 -17.94
N GLY A 159 10.54 -3.74 -17.90
CA GLY A 159 11.78 -4.39 -18.31
C GLY A 159 12.10 -5.73 -17.61
N PRO A 160 13.21 -6.35 -17.95
CA PRO A 160 13.72 -7.54 -17.28
C PRO A 160 13.87 -7.38 -15.77
N GLY A 161 13.90 -8.46 -15.00
CA GLY A 161 14.16 -8.44 -13.55
C GLY A 161 12.93 -8.20 -12.65
N HIS A 162 11.77 -7.87 -13.21
CA HIS A 162 10.56 -7.60 -12.41
C HIS A 162 9.60 -8.79 -12.28
N SER A 163 9.99 -9.99 -12.69
CA SER A 163 9.07 -11.14 -12.70
C SER A 163 8.51 -11.49 -11.30
N PRO A 164 9.28 -11.50 -10.19
CA PRO A 164 8.72 -11.75 -8.86
C PRO A 164 7.75 -10.65 -8.40
N TYR A 165 8.11 -9.38 -8.61
CA TYR A 165 7.26 -8.25 -8.23
C TYR A 165 5.92 -8.28 -8.97
N ARG A 166 5.97 -8.48 -10.30
CA ARG A 166 4.76 -8.55 -11.11
C ARG A 166 3.89 -9.73 -10.77
N ALA A 167 4.49 -10.91 -10.56
CA ALA A 167 3.76 -12.08 -10.10
C ALA A 167 3.05 -11.79 -8.78
N SER A 168 3.74 -11.13 -7.82
CA SER A 168 3.15 -10.76 -6.54
C SER A 168 1.97 -9.79 -6.68
N LYS A 169 2.12 -8.73 -7.49
CA LYS A 169 1.07 -7.71 -7.66
C LYS A 169 -0.13 -8.24 -8.45
N HIS A 170 0.08 -9.10 -9.46
CA HIS A 170 -1.03 -9.78 -10.15
C HIS A 170 -1.72 -10.79 -9.23
N GLY A 171 -0.96 -11.58 -8.46
CA GLY A 171 -1.50 -12.50 -7.46
C GLY A 171 -2.35 -11.78 -6.43
N MET A 172 -1.86 -10.67 -5.89
CA MET A 172 -2.58 -9.84 -4.93
C MET A 172 -3.86 -9.23 -5.53
N LEU A 173 -3.82 -8.76 -6.78
CA LEU A 173 -5.02 -8.27 -7.48
C LEU A 173 -6.07 -9.38 -7.64
N GLY A 174 -5.66 -10.59 -8.05
CA GLY A 174 -6.55 -11.76 -8.18
C GLY A 174 -7.14 -12.16 -6.83
N PHE A 175 -6.31 -12.26 -5.80
CA PHE A 175 -6.73 -12.54 -4.43
C PHE A 175 -7.74 -11.51 -3.92
N SER A 176 -7.45 -10.21 -4.08
CA SER A 176 -8.32 -9.11 -3.62
C SER A 176 -9.69 -9.14 -4.29
N LYS A 177 -9.74 -9.44 -5.61
CA LYS A 177 -11.01 -9.60 -6.34
C LYS A 177 -11.86 -10.73 -5.79
N ASN A 178 -11.24 -11.83 -5.37
CA ASN A 178 -11.98 -12.96 -4.82
C ASN A 178 -12.50 -12.66 -3.41
N ILE A 179 -11.65 -12.17 -2.50
CA ILE A 179 -12.07 -11.88 -1.12
C ILE A 179 -13.07 -10.72 -1.01
N LEU A 180 -13.20 -9.91 -2.05
CA LEU A 180 -14.28 -8.92 -2.16
C LEU A 180 -15.65 -9.61 -2.15
N LEU A 181 -15.78 -10.77 -2.79
CA LEU A 181 -17.02 -11.57 -2.77
C LEU A 181 -17.25 -12.16 -1.37
N ASP A 182 -16.20 -12.64 -0.71
CA ASP A 182 -16.29 -13.17 0.66
C ASP A 182 -16.66 -12.07 1.68
N GLY A 183 -16.22 -10.83 1.43
CA GLY A 183 -16.48 -9.66 2.29
C GLY A 183 -17.88 -9.06 2.14
N LYS A 184 -18.55 -9.31 1.01
CA LYS A 184 -19.81 -8.67 0.65
C LYS A 184 -20.88 -8.80 1.72
N GLU A 185 -21.16 -10.03 2.18
CA GLU A 185 -22.19 -10.31 3.18
C GLU A 185 -21.75 -9.97 4.63
N LYS A 186 -20.45 -9.62 4.79
CA LYS A 186 -19.83 -9.27 6.08
C LYS A 186 -19.64 -7.75 6.25
N GLY A 187 -20.07 -6.95 5.28
CA GLY A 187 -19.88 -5.50 5.30
C GLY A 187 -18.42 -5.06 5.11
N ILE A 188 -17.55 -5.96 4.60
CA ILE A 188 -16.11 -5.69 4.42
C ILE A 188 -15.86 -5.28 2.97
N GLY A 189 -15.49 -4.02 2.77
CA GLY A 189 -15.11 -3.51 1.46
C GLY A 189 -13.61 -3.68 1.19
N ILE A 190 -13.25 -4.22 0.01
CA ILE A 190 -11.86 -4.40 -0.39
C ILE A 190 -11.55 -3.54 -1.60
N THR A 191 -10.45 -2.80 -1.53
CA THR A 191 -9.96 -1.93 -2.62
C THR A 191 -8.53 -2.27 -2.95
N VAL A 192 -8.21 -2.42 -4.23
CA VAL A 192 -6.84 -2.41 -4.72
C VAL A 192 -6.53 -1.01 -5.25
N LEU A 193 -5.62 -0.32 -4.58
CA LEU A 193 -5.14 1.00 -4.98
C LEU A 193 -3.85 0.79 -5.79
N ASN A 194 -3.87 1.14 -7.07
CA ASN A 194 -2.77 0.92 -8.01
C ASN A 194 -2.10 2.25 -8.38
N PRO A 195 -1.16 2.73 -7.60
CA PRO A 195 -0.36 3.88 -8.01
C PRO A 195 0.63 3.48 -9.10
N SER A 196 0.94 4.43 -9.98
CA SER A 196 2.11 4.36 -10.84
C SER A 196 3.36 4.75 -10.02
N HIS A 197 4.36 5.37 -10.64
CA HIS A 197 5.55 5.83 -9.93
C HIS A 197 5.19 6.89 -8.89
N VAL A 198 5.59 6.66 -7.65
CA VAL A 198 5.34 7.54 -6.50
C VAL A 198 6.69 7.92 -5.89
N LYS A 199 6.88 9.18 -5.54
CA LYS A 199 8.08 9.64 -4.83
C LYS A 199 8.19 8.98 -3.46
N THR A 200 9.03 7.97 -3.37
CA THR A 200 9.26 7.17 -2.15
C THR A 200 10.70 6.70 -2.11
N PRO A 201 11.21 6.25 -0.96
CA PRO A 201 12.54 5.64 -0.89
C PRO A 201 12.73 4.46 -1.87
N MET A 202 11.67 3.74 -2.21
CA MET A 202 11.72 2.64 -3.20
C MET A 202 12.10 3.14 -4.59
N THR A 203 11.61 4.30 -5.02
CA THR A 203 11.94 4.91 -6.32
C THR A 203 13.25 5.68 -6.29
N GLU A 204 13.68 6.18 -5.14
CA GLU A 204 14.97 6.87 -4.97
C GLU A 204 16.18 5.96 -5.23
N ILE A 205 16.04 4.66 -5.01
CA ILE A 205 17.12 3.70 -5.28
C ILE A 205 17.50 3.73 -6.76
N ILE A 206 16.52 3.91 -7.64
CA ILE A 206 16.72 3.99 -9.09
C ILE A 206 17.40 5.33 -9.45
N ASP A 207 16.90 6.45 -8.91
CA ASP A 207 17.46 7.78 -9.18
C ASP A 207 18.91 7.95 -8.71
N LYS A 208 19.27 7.30 -7.60
CA LYS A 208 20.62 7.40 -7.03
C LYS A 208 21.63 6.46 -7.68
N GLY A 209 21.24 5.69 -8.69
CA GLY A 209 22.12 4.69 -9.30
C GLY A 209 22.63 3.64 -8.32
N LEU A 210 21.93 3.43 -7.22
CA LEU A 210 22.26 2.42 -6.19
C LEU A 210 21.87 1.00 -6.63
N TYR A 211 21.57 0.86 -7.91
CA TYR A 211 21.25 -0.42 -8.53
C TYR A 211 22.55 -1.10 -8.98
N ASP A 212 22.84 -2.27 -8.42
CA ASP A 212 24.03 -3.08 -8.75
C ASP A 212 23.94 -3.78 -10.13
N GLY A 213 22.91 -3.49 -10.91
CA GLY A 213 22.68 -4.03 -12.24
C GLY A 213 22.93 -3.02 -13.35
N ASP A 214 22.75 -3.47 -14.57
CA ASP A 214 22.77 -2.61 -15.76
C ASP A 214 21.53 -1.69 -15.74
N LEU A 215 21.69 -0.47 -15.23
CA LEU A 215 20.63 0.54 -15.14
C LEU A 215 20.10 0.90 -16.54
N GLU A 216 20.99 0.88 -17.55
CA GLU A 216 20.63 1.18 -18.92
C GLU A 216 19.73 0.07 -19.49
N ALA A 217 20.04 -1.19 -19.26
CA ALA A 217 19.17 -2.31 -19.62
C ALA A 217 17.88 -2.36 -18.80
N TYR A 218 17.93 -1.92 -17.53
CA TYR A 218 16.76 -1.81 -16.66
C TYR A 218 15.82 -0.69 -17.11
N THR A 219 16.37 0.42 -17.58
CA THR A 219 15.61 1.61 -17.97
C THR A 219 15.35 1.70 -19.48
N ASP A 220 16.01 0.84 -20.29
CA ASP A 220 15.84 0.85 -21.74
C ASP A 220 14.39 0.55 -22.16
N GLY A 221 13.80 1.52 -22.88
CA GLY A 221 12.38 1.50 -23.24
C GLY A 221 11.39 1.88 -22.12
N TRP A 222 11.89 2.23 -20.96
CA TRP A 222 11.11 2.53 -19.74
C TRP A 222 11.06 4.00 -19.40
N LEU A 223 12.24 4.65 -19.46
CA LEU A 223 12.36 6.09 -19.27
C LEU A 223 12.17 6.79 -20.62
N ASP A 224 11.33 7.83 -20.62
CA ASP A 224 11.32 8.77 -21.73
C ASP A 224 12.49 9.77 -21.62
N GLU A 225 12.67 10.59 -22.65
CA GLU A 225 13.78 11.55 -22.69
C GLU A 225 13.74 12.53 -21.50
N ALA A 226 12.54 12.94 -21.06
CA ALA A 226 12.40 13.84 -19.92
C ALA A 226 12.76 13.16 -18.60
N GLU A 227 12.48 11.87 -18.45
CA GLU A 227 12.89 11.10 -17.27
C GLU A 227 14.39 10.85 -17.24
N LYS A 228 15.02 10.65 -18.40
CA LYS A 228 16.47 10.54 -18.53
C LYS A 228 17.16 11.88 -18.19
N GLU A 229 16.55 13.01 -18.58
CA GLU A 229 17.09 14.34 -18.34
C GLU A 229 16.89 14.82 -16.90
N HIS A 230 15.71 14.58 -16.30
CA HIS A 230 15.31 15.17 -15.02
C HIS A 230 15.23 14.16 -13.86
N GLY A 231 15.50 12.89 -14.11
CA GLY A 231 15.37 11.79 -13.15
C GLY A 231 13.93 11.31 -12.97
N ILE A 232 13.79 10.06 -12.55
CA ILE A 232 12.47 9.42 -12.35
C ILE A 232 11.62 10.16 -11.32
N HIS A 233 12.24 10.67 -10.26
CA HIS A 233 11.56 11.37 -9.17
C HIS A 233 10.84 12.66 -9.62
N ALA A 234 11.38 13.36 -10.59
CA ALA A 234 10.74 14.58 -11.12
C ALA A 234 9.40 14.28 -11.82
N MET A 235 9.21 13.04 -12.25
CA MET A 235 8.06 12.60 -13.03
C MET A 235 7.10 11.70 -12.22
N CYS A 236 7.32 11.55 -10.92
CA CYS A 236 6.52 10.73 -10.03
C CYS A 236 5.32 11.50 -9.46
N ILE A 237 4.32 10.76 -9.03
CA ILE A 237 3.21 11.26 -8.21
C ILE A 237 3.75 11.62 -6.83
N ASP A 238 3.38 12.76 -6.28
CA ASP A 238 3.64 13.06 -4.88
C ASP A 238 2.85 12.09 -3.98
N VAL A 239 3.53 11.57 -2.97
CA VAL A 239 2.99 10.51 -2.10
C VAL A 239 1.69 10.92 -1.39
N GLU A 240 1.52 12.21 -1.11
CA GLU A 240 0.30 12.79 -0.53
C GLU A 240 -0.96 12.44 -1.33
N ASN A 241 -0.89 12.39 -2.65
CA ASN A 241 -2.03 12.02 -3.49
C ASN A 241 -2.51 10.59 -3.21
N VAL A 242 -1.58 9.69 -2.86
CA VAL A 242 -1.91 8.30 -2.50
C VAL A 242 -2.55 8.25 -1.11
N GLY A 243 -2.01 9.01 -0.15
CA GLY A 243 -2.56 9.14 1.20
C GLY A 243 -4.01 9.65 1.20
N TRP A 244 -4.28 10.74 0.49
CA TRP A 244 -5.62 11.30 0.34
C TRP A 244 -6.60 10.36 -0.36
N LEU A 245 -6.12 9.61 -1.38
CA LEU A 245 -6.97 8.64 -2.04
C LEU A 245 -7.28 7.44 -1.13
N ALA A 246 -6.34 7.00 -0.32
CA ALA A 246 -6.57 5.97 0.69
C ALA A 246 -7.61 6.44 1.73
N LEU A 247 -7.53 7.70 2.17
CA LEU A 247 -8.53 8.31 3.04
C LEU A 247 -9.92 8.35 2.38
N TYR A 248 -9.98 8.78 1.12
CA TYR A 248 -11.24 8.78 0.37
C TYR A 248 -11.89 7.40 0.36
N VAL A 249 -11.13 6.35 0.10
CA VAL A 249 -11.62 4.96 0.12
C VAL A 249 -12.08 4.54 1.51
N ALA A 250 -11.28 4.83 2.54
CA ALA A 250 -11.56 4.44 3.92
C ALA A 250 -12.83 5.07 4.48
N THR A 251 -13.20 6.26 3.99
CA THR A 251 -14.35 7.05 4.47
C THR A 251 -15.63 6.83 3.65
N ARG A 252 -15.63 5.95 2.65
CA ARG A 252 -16.88 5.66 1.89
C ARG A 252 -17.90 4.97 2.78
N SER A 253 -19.17 5.28 2.48
CA SER A 253 -20.29 4.64 3.19
C SER A 253 -20.25 3.11 3.04
N PRO A 254 -20.79 2.34 3.99
CA PRO A 254 -20.74 0.87 3.99
C PRO A 254 -21.32 0.22 2.73
N ASP A 255 -22.28 0.87 2.08
CA ASP A 255 -22.95 0.43 0.86
C ASP A 255 -22.14 0.67 -0.44
N VAL A 256 -21.00 1.37 -0.33
CA VAL A 256 -20.12 1.67 -1.48
C VAL A 256 -18.80 0.94 -1.37
N THR A 257 -18.44 0.20 -2.40
CA THR A 257 -17.10 -0.37 -2.56
C THR A 257 -16.49 0.10 -3.87
N ILE A 258 -15.23 0.48 -3.82
CA ILE A 258 -14.40 0.82 -4.98
C ILE A 258 -13.41 -0.33 -5.19
N PRO A 259 -13.68 -1.31 -6.06
CA PRO A 259 -12.85 -2.52 -6.13
C PRO A 259 -11.41 -2.25 -6.56
N THR A 260 -11.23 -1.27 -7.45
CA THR A 260 -9.92 -0.92 -8.01
C THR A 260 -9.89 0.54 -8.37
N ILE A 261 -8.80 1.21 -8.03
CA ILE A 261 -8.54 2.60 -8.44
C ILE A 261 -7.06 2.75 -8.80
N SER A 262 -6.77 3.52 -9.84
CA SER A 262 -5.40 3.72 -10.33
C SER A 262 -5.07 5.20 -10.43
N LEU A 263 -3.83 5.55 -10.08
CA LEU A 263 -3.27 6.90 -10.22
C LEU A 263 -2.09 6.87 -11.17
N TYR A 264 -2.06 7.84 -12.05
CA TYR A 264 -0.97 8.01 -13.01
C TYR A 264 -0.52 9.47 -13.04
N PRO A 265 0.77 9.75 -13.25
CA PRO A 265 1.22 11.07 -13.62
C PRO A 265 0.55 11.48 -14.93
N THR A 266 0.04 12.70 -15.02
CA THR A 266 -0.75 13.17 -16.19
C THR A 266 0.01 13.02 -17.52
N HIS A 267 1.32 13.26 -17.52
CA HIS A 267 2.16 13.15 -18.71
C HIS A 267 2.47 11.70 -19.14
N LYS A 268 2.18 10.69 -18.30
CA LYS A 268 2.43 9.25 -18.57
C LYS A 268 1.18 8.46 -18.97
N VAL A 269 0.02 9.09 -19.03
CA VAL A 269 -1.26 8.39 -19.28
C VAL A 269 -1.22 7.57 -20.58
N HIS A 270 -0.58 8.06 -21.63
CA HIS A 270 -0.48 7.38 -22.94
C HIS A 270 0.31 6.06 -22.91
N ARG A 271 1.29 5.90 -21.98
CA ARG A 271 2.11 4.69 -21.88
C ARG A 271 1.36 3.47 -21.36
N TYR A 272 0.25 3.68 -20.69
CA TYR A 272 -0.49 2.60 -20.04
C TYR A 272 -1.65 2.05 -20.86
N GLY A 273 -1.65 2.31 -22.18
CA GLY A 273 -2.67 1.81 -23.11
C GLY A 273 -4.07 2.33 -22.78
N MET A 274 -4.16 3.44 -22.06
CA MET A 274 -5.41 4.15 -21.89
C MET A 274 -5.60 5.03 -23.11
N GLU A 275 -6.53 4.65 -23.99
CA GLU A 275 -7.06 5.56 -25.00
C GLU A 275 -7.75 6.71 -24.25
N VAL A 276 -7.26 7.92 -24.45
CA VAL A 276 -7.86 9.16 -23.91
C VAL A 276 -8.85 9.67 -24.95
#